data_7d85aa7d5a0ad3592d1aed82b863a51f
#
_entry.id   7d85aa7d5a0ad3592d1aed82b863a51f
#
_cell.length_a   1.000
_cell.length_b   1.000
_cell.length_c   1.000
_cell.angle_alpha   90.00
_cell.angle_beta   90.00
_cell.angle_gamma   90.00
#
_symmetry.space_group_name_H-M   'P 1'
#
loop_
_entity.id
_entity.type
_entity.pdbx_description
1 polymer ?
#
loop_
_entity_poly.entity_id
_entity_poly.type
_entity_poly.pdbx_seq_one_letter_code
_entity_poly.pdbx_strand_id
1 'polypeptide(L)'
;MKDPKFTHLYEMAKKELLEDILPFWEKYDVDEENGGFYGVVTREGMPVKGGTKCLVLNARLVWTFASAYRILKDEKYLKLAKRAYDYFCEYFIDKQYGGCYFMLDCKGNAIDDKKFVYGQAFAIYALSEYCRATGDTEARDKAVAIRDLLEQHAYTPDHPGYIEILARDWSYNPANQGSNINPEAEATKTMNTHLHLIEAYTGLLRVLRTPEQIAKVRQHLNIMLDKVYDSEIHHFKMFFRDDWSWTTPEISYGHDIEGTWLMTETAEVLGEKDMEEKSAPKCLAMAAACLEESILPDGSMIYEYNPVTRHINTNRSWWVQAETVVGFLNAWQMSGEQRFLDASLKAFEYIDLFVVDHEYGEWFTMLG
;
A
#
# COMPACT_ATOMS: atom_id res chain seq x y z
N MET A 1 -28.86 11.84 -9.08
CA MET A 1 -28.25 12.90 -8.25
C MET A 1 -27.18 12.20 -7.39
N LYS A 2 -25.99 12.78 -7.25
CA LYS A 2 -24.98 12.25 -6.30
C LYS A 2 -25.52 12.46 -4.87
N ASP A 3 -25.29 11.50 -3.99
CA ASP A 3 -25.65 11.60 -2.58
C ASP A 3 -24.97 12.84 -1.97
N PRO A 4 -25.70 13.67 -1.17
CA PRO A 4 -25.12 14.88 -0.56
C PRO A 4 -23.92 14.57 0.36
N LYS A 5 -23.95 13.45 1.10
CA LYS A 5 -22.85 13.01 1.97
C LYS A 5 -21.61 12.65 1.16
N PHE A 6 -21.79 11.95 0.03
CA PHE A 6 -20.68 11.68 -0.90
C PHE A 6 -20.09 12.97 -1.46
N THR A 7 -20.92 13.94 -1.82
CA THR A 7 -20.42 15.22 -2.33
C THR A 7 -19.62 15.96 -1.25
N HIS A 8 -20.11 15.95 -0.01
CA HIS A 8 -19.40 16.56 1.12
C HIS A 8 -18.05 15.90 1.39
N LEU A 9 -18.01 14.56 1.49
CA LEU A 9 -16.77 13.79 1.66
C LEU A 9 -15.77 14.10 0.53
N TYR A 10 -16.22 14.13 -0.72
CA TYR A 10 -15.38 14.46 -1.86
C TYR A 10 -14.74 15.84 -1.77
N GLU A 11 -15.51 16.88 -1.37
CA GLU A 11 -14.97 18.24 -1.23
C GLU A 11 -13.99 18.35 -0.06
N MET A 12 -14.25 17.67 1.06
CA MET A 12 -13.31 17.62 2.20
C MET A 12 -11.99 16.96 1.78
N ALA A 13 -12.04 15.76 1.21
CA ALA A 13 -10.84 15.02 0.78
C ALA A 13 -10.05 15.76 -0.30
N LYS A 14 -10.76 16.39 -1.25
CA LYS A 14 -10.13 17.21 -2.29
C LYS A 14 -9.42 18.43 -1.72
N LYS A 15 -10.03 19.10 -0.77
CA LYS A 15 -9.43 20.26 -0.09
C LYS A 15 -8.16 19.85 0.64
N GLU A 16 -8.23 18.80 1.43
CA GLU A 16 -7.11 18.27 2.21
C GLU A 16 -5.93 17.88 1.30
N LEU A 17 -6.21 17.17 0.22
CA LEU A 17 -5.18 16.79 -0.75
C LEU A 17 -4.51 18.00 -1.42
N LEU A 18 -5.30 19.00 -1.85
CA LEU A 18 -4.81 20.09 -2.69
C LEU A 18 -4.27 21.27 -1.89
N GLU A 19 -4.76 21.51 -0.68
CA GLU A 19 -4.41 22.67 0.14
C GLU A 19 -3.42 22.33 1.25
N ASP A 20 -3.28 21.05 1.63
CA ASP A 20 -2.39 20.60 2.68
C ASP A 20 -1.38 19.56 2.21
N ILE A 21 -1.78 18.31 1.94
CA ILE A 21 -0.86 17.19 1.70
C ILE A 21 0.10 17.46 0.54
N LEU A 22 -0.39 17.70 -0.67
CA LEU A 22 0.47 17.90 -1.83
C LEU A 22 1.39 19.14 -1.68
N PRO A 23 0.91 20.31 -1.18
CA PRO A 23 1.77 21.45 -0.91
C PRO A 23 2.84 21.21 0.15
N PHE A 24 2.56 20.42 1.20
CA PHE A 24 3.53 20.08 2.24
C PHE A 24 4.73 19.34 1.64
N TRP A 25 4.49 18.27 0.90
CA TRP A 25 5.53 17.45 0.29
C TRP A 25 6.30 18.20 -0.83
N GLU A 26 5.59 19.02 -1.61
CA GLU A 26 6.22 19.90 -2.61
C GLU A 26 7.20 20.88 -1.98
N LYS A 27 6.83 21.45 -0.83
CA LYS A 27 7.57 22.53 -0.18
C LYS A 27 8.72 22.05 0.69
N TYR A 28 8.52 20.99 1.45
CA TYR A 28 9.41 20.63 2.55
C TYR A 28 10.25 19.39 2.29
N ASP A 29 9.82 18.50 1.37
CA ASP A 29 10.47 17.20 1.22
C ASP A 29 11.48 17.14 0.06
N VAL A 30 11.57 18.18 -0.80
CA VAL A 30 12.50 18.22 -1.93
C VAL A 30 13.95 18.39 -1.45
N ASP A 31 14.80 17.37 -1.72
CA ASP A 31 16.24 17.41 -1.36
C ASP A 31 17.06 18.02 -2.49
N GLU A 32 17.37 19.31 -2.39
CA GLU A 32 18.17 20.02 -3.38
C GLU A 32 19.69 19.74 -3.24
N GLU A 33 20.12 19.18 -2.10
CA GLU A 33 21.53 18.91 -1.83
C GLU A 33 21.96 17.56 -2.42
N ASN A 34 21.16 16.48 -2.19
CA ASN A 34 21.51 15.12 -2.60
C ASN A 34 20.61 14.57 -3.71
N GLY A 35 19.62 15.33 -4.16
CA GLY A 35 18.65 14.91 -5.16
C GLY A 35 17.49 14.10 -4.59
N GLY A 36 16.45 13.92 -5.39
CA GLY A 36 15.21 13.26 -4.95
C GLY A 36 14.51 14.02 -3.84
N PHE A 37 14.17 13.30 -2.78
CA PHE A 37 13.41 13.80 -1.64
C PHE A 37 14.11 13.40 -0.34
N TYR A 38 13.87 14.14 0.74
CA TYR A 38 14.38 13.77 2.06
C TYR A 38 13.71 12.48 2.55
N GLY A 39 14.41 11.73 3.39
CA GLY A 39 13.83 10.53 3.99
C GLY A 39 13.06 10.82 5.27
N VAL A 40 13.31 11.99 5.89
CA VAL A 40 12.69 12.41 7.14
C VAL A 40 12.55 13.93 7.15
N VAL A 41 11.34 14.40 7.46
CA VAL A 41 11.01 15.80 7.70
C VAL A 41 10.36 15.89 9.08
N THR A 42 10.71 16.91 9.88
CA THR A 42 10.06 17.12 11.19
C THR A 42 8.64 17.66 11.02
N ARG A 43 7.87 17.63 12.10
CA ARG A 43 6.53 18.21 12.13
C ARG A 43 6.48 19.66 11.61
N GLU A 44 7.49 20.45 11.92
CA GLU A 44 7.59 21.87 11.53
C GLU A 44 8.08 22.07 10.07
N GLY A 45 8.13 20.99 9.28
CA GLY A 45 8.61 21.05 7.90
C GLY A 45 10.14 21.19 7.76
N MET A 46 10.91 20.86 8.80
CA MET A 46 12.38 20.94 8.74
C MET A 46 12.97 19.61 8.28
N PRO A 47 13.75 19.59 7.16
CA PRO A 47 14.37 18.36 6.70
C PRO A 47 15.46 17.89 7.65
N VAL A 48 15.46 16.61 7.98
CA VAL A 48 16.52 15.98 8.77
C VAL A 48 17.68 15.64 7.85
N LYS A 49 18.67 16.52 7.79
CA LYS A 49 19.89 16.32 6.99
C LYS A 49 20.62 15.07 7.48
N GLY A 50 20.92 14.16 6.56
CA GLY A 50 21.53 12.88 6.89
C GLY A 50 20.52 11.75 7.20
N GLY A 51 19.22 12.03 7.15
CA GLY A 51 18.18 11.00 7.26
C GLY A 51 18.27 9.95 6.16
N THR A 52 18.00 8.68 6.51
CA THR A 52 18.02 7.57 5.54
C THR A 52 16.81 7.64 4.62
N LYS A 53 16.96 7.18 3.38
CA LYS A 53 15.90 7.14 2.37
C LYS A 53 15.40 5.71 2.19
N CYS A 54 14.13 5.48 2.51
CA CYS A 54 13.49 4.18 2.40
C CYS A 54 12.92 3.96 0.99
N LEU A 55 13.05 2.73 0.48
CA LEU A 55 12.47 2.31 -0.79
C LEU A 55 10.97 2.61 -0.90
N VAL A 56 10.21 2.25 0.14
CA VAL A 56 8.75 2.38 0.13
C VAL A 56 8.31 3.84 0.02
N LEU A 57 8.93 4.75 0.80
CA LEU A 57 8.64 6.18 0.72
C LEU A 57 8.95 6.72 -0.68
N ASN A 58 10.13 6.42 -1.23
CA ASN A 58 10.53 6.93 -2.53
C ASN A 58 9.67 6.36 -3.68
N ALA A 59 9.25 5.10 -3.59
CA ALA A 59 8.27 4.53 -4.51
C ALA A 59 6.91 5.24 -4.41
N ARG A 60 6.42 5.49 -3.19
CA ARG A 60 5.15 6.22 -2.96
C ARG A 60 5.22 7.65 -3.49
N LEU A 61 6.35 8.35 -3.39
CA LEU A 61 6.53 9.68 -3.98
C LEU A 61 6.42 9.66 -5.51
N VAL A 62 7.03 8.66 -6.18
CA VAL A 62 6.85 8.47 -7.63
C VAL A 62 5.39 8.28 -7.96
N TRP A 63 4.70 7.38 -7.23
CA TRP A 63 3.28 7.08 -7.45
C TRP A 63 2.38 8.29 -7.20
N THR A 64 2.57 8.98 -6.08
CA THR A 64 1.73 10.11 -5.66
C THR A 64 1.78 11.25 -6.65
N PHE A 65 2.99 11.69 -7.04
CA PHE A 65 3.11 12.80 -7.98
C PHE A 65 2.71 12.40 -9.41
N ALA A 66 2.97 11.15 -9.82
CA ALA A 66 2.49 10.65 -11.12
C ALA A 66 0.95 10.59 -11.17
N SER A 67 0.30 10.08 -10.11
CA SER A 67 -1.16 10.06 -9.99
C SER A 67 -1.74 11.48 -9.94
N ALA A 68 -1.12 12.39 -9.18
CA ALA A 68 -1.55 13.79 -9.11
C ALA A 68 -1.49 14.45 -10.51
N TYR A 69 -0.40 14.25 -11.25
CA TYR A 69 -0.31 14.72 -12.64
C TYR A 69 -1.39 14.08 -13.53
N ARG A 70 -1.55 12.76 -13.44
CA ARG A 70 -2.53 12.04 -14.26
C ARG A 70 -3.95 12.55 -14.05
N ILE A 71 -4.32 12.91 -12.82
CA ILE A 71 -5.69 13.34 -12.45
C ILE A 71 -5.86 14.84 -12.64
N LEU A 72 -4.94 15.65 -12.14
CA LEU A 72 -5.06 17.11 -12.08
C LEU A 72 -4.56 17.81 -13.35
N LYS A 73 -3.70 17.16 -14.14
CA LYS A 73 -3.04 17.70 -15.34
C LYS A 73 -2.20 18.96 -15.10
N ASP A 74 -1.70 19.14 -13.89
CA ASP A 74 -0.79 20.21 -13.54
C ASP A 74 0.67 19.76 -13.73
N GLU A 75 1.39 20.46 -14.61
CA GLU A 75 2.77 20.17 -14.99
C GLU A 75 3.77 20.22 -13.81
N LYS A 76 3.43 20.90 -12.73
CA LYS A 76 4.27 20.89 -11.52
C LYS A 76 4.41 19.49 -10.94
N TYR A 77 3.33 18.71 -10.92
CA TYR A 77 3.35 17.33 -10.44
C TYR A 77 4.10 16.39 -11.38
N LEU A 78 4.08 16.65 -12.70
CA LEU A 78 4.93 15.90 -13.63
C LEU A 78 6.43 16.14 -13.33
N LYS A 79 6.84 17.37 -13.02
CA LYS A 79 8.22 17.68 -12.66
C LYS A 79 8.64 16.97 -11.36
N LEU A 80 7.77 16.95 -10.35
CA LEU A 80 8.02 16.25 -9.09
C LEU A 80 8.06 14.73 -9.28
N ALA A 81 7.12 14.18 -10.07
CA ALA A 81 7.12 12.76 -10.43
C ALA A 81 8.40 12.35 -11.15
N LYS A 82 8.85 13.18 -12.12
CA LYS A 82 10.09 12.92 -12.83
C LYS A 82 11.31 12.99 -11.90
N ARG A 83 11.38 13.96 -10.99
CA ARG A 83 12.44 14.05 -9.98
C ARG A 83 12.49 12.81 -9.12
N ALA A 84 11.34 12.34 -8.62
CA ALA A 84 11.24 11.12 -7.84
C ALA A 84 11.67 9.89 -8.66
N TYR A 85 11.18 9.74 -9.88
CA TYR A 85 11.49 8.65 -10.79
C TYR A 85 12.98 8.58 -11.16
N ASP A 86 13.59 9.73 -11.53
CA ASP A 86 15.01 9.78 -11.90
C ASP A 86 15.89 9.34 -10.71
N TYR A 87 15.63 9.86 -9.51
CA TYR A 87 16.34 9.48 -8.30
C TYR A 87 16.13 8.00 -7.97
N PHE A 88 14.89 7.53 -8.05
CA PHE A 88 14.54 6.13 -7.82
C PHE A 88 15.31 5.19 -8.74
N CYS A 89 15.33 5.47 -10.04
CA CYS A 89 16.01 4.65 -11.03
C CYS A 89 17.53 4.68 -10.88
N GLU A 90 18.11 5.82 -10.47
CA GLU A 90 19.54 5.94 -10.33
C GLU A 90 20.08 5.26 -9.08
N TYR A 91 19.41 5.39 -7.93
CA TYR A 91 19.96 5.01 -6.64
C TYR A 91 19.31 3.76 -6.04
N PHE A 92 18.01 3.53 -6.21
CA PHE A 92 17.35 2.37 -5.63
C PHE A 92 17.50 1.09 -6.46
N ILE A 93 17.57 1.17 -7.79
CA ILE A 93 17.72 -0.02 -8.63
C ILE A 93 19.13 -0.59 -8.50
N ASP A 94 19.24 -1.85 -8.07
CA ASP A 94 20.50 -2.58 -8.00
C ASP A 94 20.99 -2.92 -9.40
N LYS A 95 22.02 -2.23 -9.87
CA LYS A 95 22.59 -2.38 -11.22
C LYS A 95 23.29 -3.73 -11.42
N GLN A 96 23.61 -4.46 -10.33
CA GLN A 96 24.33 -5.73 -10.41
C GLN A 96 23.39 -6.93 -10.41
N TYR A 97 22.42 -6.96 -9.49
CA TYR A 97 21.54 -8.11 -9.30
C TYR A 97 20.08 -7.82 -9.69
N GLY A 98 19.77 -6.60 -10.08
CA GLY A 98 18.40 -6.18 -10.34
C GLY A 98 17.56 -6.05 -9.07
N GLY A 99 16.29 -5.66 -9.24
CA GLY A 99 15.44 -5.27 -8.13
C GLY A 99 15.94 -4.00 -7.44
N CYS A 100 15.46 -3.72 -6.23
CA CYS A 100 15.75 -2.51 -5.51
C CYS A 100 16.41 -2.79 -4.16
N TYR A 101 17.28 -1.88 -3.71
CA TYR A 101 17.77 -1.81 -2.33
C TYR A 101 16.63 -1.36 -1.42
N PHE A 102 16.63 -1.80 -0.16
CA PHE A 102 15.55 -1.45 0.77
C PHE A 102 15.80 -0.09 1.45
N MET A 103 17.05 0.21 1.80
CA MET A 103 17.38 1.46 2.48
C MET A 103 18.68 2.07 1.92
N LEU A 104 18.68 3.37 1.71
CA LEU A 104 19.85 4.16 1.33
C LEU A 104 20.20 5.15 2.44
N ASP A 105 21.47 5.57 2.50
CA ASP A 105 21.85 6.77 3.22
C ASP A 105 21.39 8.04 2.47
N CYS A 106 21.56 9.20 3.07
CA CYS A 106 21.15 10.48 2.45
C CYS A 106 21.83 10.77 1.11
N LYS A 107 22.97 10.14 0.82
CA LYS A 107 23.76 10.34 -0.42
C LYS A 107 23.45 9.31 -1.50
N GLY A 108 22.55 8.36 -1.23
CA GLY A 108 22.18 7.33 -2.18
C GLY A 108 23.01 6.04 -2.10
N ASN A 109 23.86 5.86 -1.08
CA ASN A 109 24.57 4.60 -0.90
C ASN A 109 23.67 3.58 -0.19
N ALA A 110 23.63 2.32 -0.67
CA ALA A 110 22.84 1.26 -0.05
C ALA A 110 23.37 0.91 1.35
N ILE A 111 22.50 0.95 2.36
CA ILE A 111 22.79 0.57 3.75
C ILE A 111 22.00 -0.66 4.21
N ASP A 112 20.85 -0.96 3.58
CA ASP A 112 20.21 -2.27 3.61
C ASP A 112 19.91 -2.69 2.16
N ASP A 113 20.62 -3.69 1.69
CA ASP A 113 20.57 -4.16 0.31
C ASP A 113 19.72 -5.41 0.10
N LYS A 114 19.05 -5.92 1.17
CA LYS A 114 18.16 -7.07 1.08
C LYS A 114 16.99 -6.80 0.13
N LYS A 115 16.49 -7.87 -0.47
CA LYS A 115 15.32 -7.84 -1.33
C LYS A 115 14.08 -8.17 -0.50
N PHE A 116 13.48 -7.15 0.12
CA PHE A 116 12.15 -7.26 0.71
C PHE A 116 11.11 -7.29 -0.42
N VAL A 117 10.39 -8.38 -0.55
CA VAL A 117 9.38 -8.57 -1.61
C VAL A 117 8.30 -7.50 -1.53
N TYR A 118 7.89 -7.13 -0.32
CA TYR A 118 7.06 -5.97 -0.03
C TYR A 118 7.59 -4.67 -0.69
N GLY A 119 8.88 -4.37 -0.52
CA GLY A 119 9.49 -3.18 -1.13
C GLY A 119 9.56 -3.27 -2.65
N GLN A 120 9.82 -4.47 -3.21
CA GLN A 120 9.82 -4.68 -4.66
C GLN A 120 8.40 -4.49 -5.25
N ALA A 121 7.35 -4.86 -4.51
CA ALA A 121 5.97 -4.61 -4.91
C ALA A 121 5.71 -3.10 -5.06
N PHE A 122 6.11 -2.28 -4.08
CA PHE A 122 6.00 -0.81 -4.21
C PHE A 122 6.80 -0.24 -5.39
N ALA A 123 7.96 -0.82 -5.71
CA ALA A 123 8.72 -0.42 -6.90
C ALA A 123 7.92 -0.68 -8.19
N ILE A 124 7.33 -1.86 -8.34
CA ILE A 124 6.47 -2.22 -9.49
C ILE A 124 5.27 -1.26 -9.56
N TYR A 125 4.61 -1.00 -8.43
CA TYR A 125 3.45 -0.13 -8.32
C TYR A 125 3.75 1.29 -8.80
N ALA A 126 4.84 1.86 -8.28
CA ALA A 126 5.29 3.21 -8.61
C ALA A 126 5.66 3.37 -10.09
N LEU A 127 6.48 2.45 -10.61
CA LEU A 127 6.92 2.46 -12.01
C LEU A 127 5.74 2.27 -12.98
N SER A 128 4.77 1.46 -12.59
CA SER A 128 3.54 1.24 -13.38
C SER A 128 2.68 2.51 -13.45
N GLU A 129 2.50 3.22 -12.34
CA GLU A 129 1.72 4.47 -12.33
C GLU A 129 2.45 5.60 -13.06
N TYR A 130 3.80 5.67 -12.95
CA TYR A 130 4.59 6.62 -13.73
C TYR A 130 4.41 6.37 -15.23
N CYS A 131 4.50 5.12 -15.68
CA CYS A 131 4.20 4.76 -17.08
C CYS A 131 2.77 5.15 -17.47
N ARG A 132 1.78 4.87 -16.62
CA ARG A 132 0.37 5.20 -16.86
C ARG A 132 0.13 6.70 -17.01
N ALA A 133 0.84 7.51 -16.24
CA ALA A 133 0.70 8.96 -16.23
C ALA A 133 1.40 9.63 -17.41
N THR A 134 2.57 9.12 -17.82
CA THR A 134 3.48 9.77 -18.77
C THR A 134 3.54 9.08 -20.13
N GLY A 135 3.18 7.80 -20.24
CA GLY A 135 3.42 6.97 -21.41
C GLY A 135 4.85 6.44 -21.53
N ASP A 136 5.69 6.62 -20.50
CA ASP A 136 7.08 6.16 -20.48
C ASP A 136 7.14 4.62 -20.41
N THR A 137 7.49 4.00 -21.54
CA THR A 137 7.59 2.55 -21.64
C THR A 137 8.82 1.98 -20.94
N GLU A 138 9.87 2.77 -20.71
CA GLU A 138 11.06 2.33 -19.96
C GLU A 138 10.72 2.09 -18.48
N ALA A 139 9.83 2.90 -17.90
CA ALA A 139 9.33 2.67 -16.55
C ALA A 139 8.56 1.35 -16.45
N ARG A 140 7.70 1.04 -17.43
CA ARG A 140 7.00 -0.25 -17.52
C ARG A 140 8.00 -1.41 -17.63
N ASP A 141 8.99 -1.30 -18.48
CA ASP A 141 9.97 -2.37 -18.72
C ASP A 141 10.82 -2.63 -17.46
N LYS A 142 11.13 -1.59 -16.65
CA LYS A 142 11.75 -1.75 -15.33
C LYS A 142 10.80 -2.47 -14.34
N ALA A 143 9.51 -2.13 -14.33
CA ALA A 143 8.53 -2.82 -13.49
C ALA A 143 8.43 -4.31 -13.87
N VAL A 144 8.42 -4.63 -15.15
CA VAL A 144 8.45 -6.01 -15.67
C VAL A 144 9.71 -6.75 -15.21
N ALA A 145 10.87 -6.11 -15.31
CA ALA A 145 12.13 -6.74 -14.88
C ALA A 145 12.14 -7.09 -13.38
N ILE A 146 11.57 -6.21 -12.53
CA ILE A 146 11.44 -6.50 -11.09
C ILE A 146 10.44 -7.63 -10.86
N ARG A 147 9.28 -7.62 -11.54
CA ARG A 147 8.30 -8.71 -11.50
C ARG A 147 8.94 -10.06 -11.86
N ASP A 148 9.70 -10.11 -12.93
CA ASP A 148 10.33 -11.36 -13.42
C ASP A 148 11.32 -11.92 -12.39
N LEU A 149 12.05 -11.05 -11.69
CA LEU A 149 12.92 -11.45 -10.58
C LEU A 149 12.13 -12.00 -9.39
N LEU A 150 10.99 -11.42 -9.05
CA LEU A 150 10.09 -11.94 -8.00
C LEU A 150 9.55 -13.33 -8.39
N GLU A 151 9.11 -13.50 -9.63
CA GLU A 151 8.63 -14.80 -10.13
C GLU A 151 9.72 -15.86 -10.13
N GLN A 152 10.94 -15.48 -10.45
CA GLN A 152 12.08 -16.42 -10.52
C GLN A 152 12.61 -16.81 -9.14
N HIS A 153 12.63 -15.89 -8.17
CA HIS A 153 13.38 -16.07 -6.93
C HIS A 153 12.53 -16.11 -5.67
N ALA A 154 11.40 -15.38 -5.63
CA ALA A 154 10.57 -15.28 -4.44
C ALA A 154 9.35 -16.20 -4.47
N TYR A 155 8.85 -16.56 -5.66
CA TYR A 155 7.69 -17.44 -5.80
C TYR A 155 8.03 -18.89 -5.44
N THR A 156 7.17 -19.51 -4.62
CA THR A 156 7.29 -20.92 -4.20
C THR A 156 6.22 -21.78 -4.86
N PRO A 157 6.54 -22.64 -5.83
CA PRO A 157 5.55 -23.39 -6.61
C PRO A 157 4.86 -24.52 -5.82
N ASP A 158 5.53 -25.13 -4.84
CA ASP A 158 4.99 -26.21 -4.03
C ASP A 158 3.87 -25.73 -3.10
N HIS A 159 4.02 -24.51 -2.60
CA HIS A 159 3.04 -23.80 -1.78
C HIS A 159 2.84 -22.40 -2.37
N PRO A 160 2.05 -22.24 -3.45
CA PRO A 160 1.95 -21.01 -4.22
C PRO A 160 1.83 -19.74 -3.36
N GLY A 161 2.82 -18.86 -3.47
CA GLY A 161 2.97 -17.63 -2.69
C GLY A 161 4.41 -17.13 -2.77
N TYR A 162 4.73 -16.08 -2.02
CA TYR A 162 6.01 -15.39 -2.12
C TYR A 162 6.71 -15.34 -0.77
N ILE A 163 8.01 -15.63 -0.78
CA ILE A 163 8.90 -15.46 0.38
C ILE A 163 9.04 -13.97 0.69
N GLU A 164 9.12 -13.63 1.98
CA GLU A 164 9.15 -12.25 2.46
C GLU A 164 10.48 -11.53 2.16
N ILE A 165 11.61 -12.20 2.43
CA ILE A 165 12.93 -11.58 2.41
C ILE A 165 13.95 -12.50 1.74
N LEU A 166 14.73 -11.93 0.80
CA LEU A 166 15.88 -12.57 0.19
C LEU A 166 17.14 -11.71 0.38
N ALA A 167 18.31 -12.33 0.23
CA ALA A 167 19.57 -11.61 0.21
C ALA A 167 19.68 -10.73 -1.06
N ARG A 168 20.68 -9.86 -1.11
CA ARG A 168 20.91 -8.95 -2.25
C ARG A 168 20.98 -9.67 -3.59
N ASP A 169 21.63 -10.84 -3.62
CA ASP A 169 21.79 -11.68 -4.81
C ASP A 169 20.61 -12.61 -5.08
N TRP A 170 19.47 -12.37 -4.41
CA TRP A 170 18.24 -13.15 -4.46
C TRP A 170 18.35 -14.56 -3.86
N SER A 171 19.44 -14.91 -3.19
CA SER A 171 19.52 -16.19 -2.48
C SER A 171 18.60 -16.19 -1.25
N TYR A 172 17.92 -17.33 -1.02
CA TYR A 172 17.11 -17.50 0.17
C TYR A 172 17.97 -17.95 1.35
N ASN A 173 17.84 -17.27 2.47
CA ASN A 173 18.45 -17.68 3.74
C ASN A 173 17.36 -17.85 4.80
N PRO A 174 17.12 -19.05 5.32
CA PRO A 174 16.12 -19.30 6.38
C PRO A 174 16.35 -18.49 7.66
N ALA A 175 17.56 -18.00 7.91
CA ALA A 175 17.85 -17.13 9.03
C ALA A 175 17.31 -15.70 8.86
N ASN A 176 16.95 -15.31 7.64
CA ASN A 176 16.27 -14.03 7.33
C ASN A 176 14.75 -14.20 7.41
N GLN A 177 14.25 -14.79 8.48
CA GLN A 177 12.80 -14.87 8.74
C GLN A 177 12.29 -13.57 9.39
N GLY A 178 10.98 -13.42 9.36
CA GLY A 178 10.30 -12.23 9.85
C GLY A 178 9.73 -11.40 8.72
N SER A 179 9.19 -10.25 9.03
CA SER A 179 8.62 -9.33 8.06
C SER A 179 9.03 -7.89 8.36
N ASN A 180 8.70 -6.99 7.43
CA ASN A 180 8.90 -5.56 7.64
C ASN A 180 8.01 -4.97 8.76
N ILE A 181 6.88 -5.63 9.09
CA ILE A 181 5.97 -5.21 10.16
C ILE A 181 6.20 -5.93 11.48
N ASN A 182 6.73 -7.16 11.45
CA ASN A 182 7.11 -7.92 12.64
C ASN A 182 8.38 -8.73 12.36
N PRO A 183 9.57 -8.17 12.65
CA PRO A 183 10.85 -8.86 12.40
C PRO A 183 11.05 -10.14 13.24
N GLU A 184 10.32 -10.29 14.34
CA GLU A 184 10.41 -11.45 15.25
C GLU A 184 9.40 -12.56 14.88
N ALA A 185 8.49 -12.32 13.93
CA ALA A 185 7.53 -13.31 13.52
C ALA A 185 8.21 -14.52 12.86
N GLU A 186 7.85 -15.72 13.28
CA GLU A 186 8.22 -16.96 12.58
C GLU A 186 7.41 -17.10 11.28
N ALA A 187 7.65 -16.20 10.33
CA ALA A 187 6.90 -16.13 9.10
C ALA A 187 7.82 -16.20 7.88
N THR A 188 7.43 -17.02 6.91
CA THR A 188 8.04 -17.08 5.59
C THR A 188 7.22 -16.29 4.57
N LYS A 189 5.90 -16.24 4.78
CA LYS A 189 4.93 -15.50 3.98
C LYS A 189 4.08 -14.61 4.89
N THR A 190 3.70 -13.43 4.40
CA THR A 190 2.83 -12.52 5.15
C THR A 190 1.65 -12.06 4.30
N MET A 191 0.54 -11.78 4.96
CA MET A 191 -0.60 -11.12 4.34
C MET A 191 -0.19 -9.79 3.70
N ASN A 192 0.57 -8.96 4.43
CA ASN A 192 0.97 -7.63 4.01
C ASN A 192 1.75 -7.64 2.68
N THR A 193 2.73 -8.52 2.52
CA THR A 193 3.45 -8.67 1.25
C THR A 193 2.52 -9.10 0.11
N HIS A 194 1.61 -10.05 0.35
CA HIS A 194 0.69 -10.51 -0.69
C HIS A 194 -0.36 -9.44 -1.05
N LEU A 195 -0.78 -8.61 -0.08
CA LEU A 195 -1.66 -7.48 -0.32
C LEU A 195 -1.01 -6.43 -1.25
N HIS A 196 0.24 -6.08 -1.01
CA HIS A 196 0.94 -5.13 -1.87
C HIS A 196 1.44 -5.74 -3.19
N LEU A 197 1.59 -7.05 -3.28
CA LEU A 197 1.79 -7.73 -4.56
C LEU A 197 0.53 -7.67 -5.44
N ILE A 198 -0.67 -7.88 -4.87
CA ILE A 198 -1.91 -7.73 -5.65
C ILE A 198 -2.08 -6.29 -6.15
N GLU A 199 -1.80 -5.30 -5.32
CA GLU A 199 -1.81 -3.87 -5.69
C GLU A 199 -0.84 -3.58 -6.85
N ALA A 200 0.42 -4.03 -6.71
CA ALA A 200 1.48 -3.80 -7.69
C ALA A 200 1.19 -4.47 -9.04
N TYR A 201 0.77 -5.73 -9.02
CA TYR A 201 0.48 -6.49 -10.24
C TYR A 201 -0.78 -5.99 -10.94
N THR A 202 -1.74 -5.48 -10.18
CA THR A 202 -2.93 -4.79 -10.73
C THR A 202 -2.53 -3.47 -11.39
N GLY A 203 -1.66 -2.69 -10.75
CA GLY A 203 -1.08 -1.48 -11.35
C GLY A 203 -0.35 -1.79 -12.66
N LEU A 204 0.47 -2.83 -12.69
CA LEU A 204 1.18 -3.27 -13.90
C LEU A 204 0.22 -3.76 -14.98
N LEU A 205 -0.87 -4.45 -14.64
CA LEU A 205 -1.89 -4.91 -15.60
C LEU A 205 -2.56 -3.75 -16.34
N ARG A 206 -2.64 -2.56 -15.73
CA ARG A 206 -3.21 -1.36 -16.38
C ARG A 206 -2.34 -0.83 -17.55
N VAL A 207 -1.04 -1.13 -17.54
CA VAL A 207 -0.08 -0.67 -18.56
C VAL A 207 0.52 -1.81 -19.38
N LEU A 208 0.32 -3.06 -18.96
CA LEU A 208 0.77 -4.27 -19.67
C LEU A 208 -0.28 -5.37 -19.56
N ARG A 209 -1.18 -5.45 -20.54
CA ARG A 209 -2.26 -6.45 -20.52
C ARG A 209 -1.93 -7.65 -21.41
N THR A 210 -1.03 -8.50 -20.96
CA THR A 210 -0.68 -9.77 -21.60
C THR A 210 -1.41 -10.94 -20.92
N PRO A 211 -1.60 -12.09 -21.62
CA PRO A 211 -2.16 -13.28 -21.00
C PRO A 211 -1.39 -13.74 -19.76
N GLU A 212 -0.08 -13.60 -19.77
CA GLU A 212 0.79 -13.90 -18.62
C GLU A 212 0.48 -13.00 -17.43
N GLN A 213 0.44 -11.66 -17.62
CA GLN A 213 0.14 -10.71 -16.56
C GLN A 213 -1.28 -10.91 -15.99
N ILE A 214 -2.27 -11.18 -16.85
CA ILE A 214 -3.63 -11.54 -16.43
C ILE A 214 -3.60 -12.78 -15.53
N ALA A 215 -2.91 -13.84 -15.93
CA ALA A 215 -2.81 -15.07 -15.15
C ALA A 215 -2.16 -14.84 -13.78
N LYS A 216 -1.12 -13.99 -13.71
CA LYS A 216 -0.45 -13.63 -12.45
C LYS A 216 -1.37 -12.84 -11.52
N VAL A 217 -2.05 -11.83 -12.01
CA VAL A 217 -3.01 -11.05 -11.20
C VAL A 217 -4.13 -11.95 -10.67
N ARG A 218 -4.68 -12.83 -11.50
CA ARG A 218 -5.69 -13.82 -11.07
C ARG A 218 -5.13 -14.75 -9.99
N GLN A 219 -3.88 -15.21 -10.12
CA GLN A 219 -3.21 -16.05 -9.12
C GLN A 219 -3.09 -15.32 -7.78
N HIS A 220 -2.62 -14.06 -7.77
CA HIS A 220 -2.50 -13.27 -6.55
C HIS A 220 -3.85 -13.05 -5.87
N LEU A 221 -4.89 -12.68 -6.64
CA LEU A 221 -6.24 -12.52 -6.09
C LEU A 221 -6.76 -13.83 -5.46
N ASN A 222 -6.52 -14.98 -6.11
CA ASN A 222 -6.89 -16.27 -5.52
C ASN A 222 -6.10 -16.59 -4.25
N ILE A 223 -4.83 -16.23 -4.14
CA ILE A 223 -4.06 -16.38 -2.89
C ILE A 223 -4.71 -15.57 -1.77
N MET A 224 -5.06 -14.31 -2.01
CA MET A 224 -5.75 -13.48 -1.01
C MET A 224 -7.10 -14.06 -0.60
N LEU A 225 -7.92 -14.49 -1.57
CA LEU A 225 -9.26 -14.98 -1.32
C LEU A 225 -9.33 -16.38 -0.67
N ASP A 226 -8.34 -17.25 -0.93
CA ASP A 226 -8.40 -18.66 -0.57
C ASP A 226 -7.40 -19.08 0.51
N LYS A 227 -6.32 -18.28 0.74
CA LYS A 227 -5.28 -18.58 1.73
C LYS A 227 -5.24 -17.57 2.87
N VAL A 228 -5.35 -16.28 2.52
CA VAL A 228 -5.21 -15.17 3.46
C VAL A 228 -6.54 -14.85 4.16
N TYR A 229 -7.62 -14.71 3.41
CA TYR A 229 -8.94 -14.43 3.95
C TYR A 229 -9.51 -15.64 4.70
N ASP A 230 -9.98 -15.43 5.93
CA ASP A 230 -10.69 -16.40 6.73
C ASP A 230 -12.21 -16.16 6.63
N SER A 231 -12.91 -17.13 6.03
CA SER A 231 -14.37 -17.03 5.81
C SER A 231 -15.22 -17.31 7.06
N GLU A 232 -14.63 -17.79 8.16
CA GLU A 232 -15.35 -18.03 9.40
C GLU A 232 -15.47 -16.76 10.25
N ILE A 233 -14.41 -15.95 10.25
CA ILE A 233 -14.32 -14.71 11.04
C ILE A 233 -14.37 -13.44 10.18
N HIS A 234 -14.28 -13.57 8.86
CA HIS A 234 -14.25 -12.45 7.87
C HIS A 234 -13.10 -11.47 8.04
N HIS A 235 -11.91 -11.96 8.42
CA HIS A 235 -10.67 -11.19 8.57
C HIS A 235 -9.52 -11.85 7.83
N PHE A 236 -8.42 -11.13 7.69
CA PHE A 236 -7.18 -11.68 7.20
C PHE A 236 -6.38 -12.40 8.30
N LYS A 237 -5.79 -13.54 7.96
CA LYS A 237 -4.67 -14.13 8.68
C LYS A 237 -3.40 -13.39 8.31
N MET A 238 -2.55 -13.05 9.29
CA MET A 238 -1.44 -12.11 9.08
C MET A 238 -0.13 -12.80 8.67
N PHE A 239 0.26 -13.88 9.36
CA PHE A 239 1.59 -14.48 9.26
C PHE A 239 1.50 -15.99 9.04
N PHE A 240 2.32 -16.51 8.11
CA PHE A 240 2.28 -17.90 7.68
C PHE A 240 3.67 -18.50 7.55
N ARG A 241 3.77 -19.82 7.83
CA ARG A 241 4.88 -20.64 7.35
C ARG A 241 4.76 -20.84 5.83
N ASP A 242 5.77 -21.48 5.25
CA ASP A 242 5.77 -21.71 3.80
C ASP A 242 4.55 -22.50 3.30
N ASP A 243 4.07 -23.45 4.08
CA ASP A 243 2.89 -24.30 3.77
C ASP A 243 1.53 -23.63 4.01
N TRP A 244 1.52 -22.32 4.28
CA TRP A 244 0.34 -21.54 4.64
C TRP A 244 -0.25 -21.87 6.02
N SER A 245 0.44 -22.62 6.86
CA SER A 245 0.00 -22.78 8.26
C SER A 245 0.14 -21.42 8.98
N TRP A 246 -0.96 -21.01 9.60
CA TRP A 246 -1.10 -19.74 10.30
C TRP A 246 -0.34 -19.75 11.62
N THR A 247 0.36 -18.67 11.94
CA THR A 247 1.26 -18.60 13.10
C THR A 247 0.79 -17.67 14.23
N THR A 248 -0.05 -16.68 13.94
CA THR A 248 -0.47 -15.67 14.92
C THR A 248 -1.95 -15.35 14.82
N PRO A 249 -2.65 -15.11 15.94
CA PRO A 249 -4.09 -14.89 15.96
C PRO A 249 -4.51 -13.42 15.80
N GLU A 250 -3.57 -12.49 15.61
CA GLU A 250 -3.86 -11.06 15.54
C GLU A 250 -4.73 -10.72 14.33
N ILE A 251 -5.71 -9.84 14.55
CA ILE A 251 -6.55 -9.20 13.54
C ILE A 251 -6.09 -7.75 13.38
N SER A 252 -5.77 -7.35 12.16
CA SER A 252 -5.41 -5.96 11.82
C SER A 252 -6.52 -5.34 11.00
N TYR A 253 -7.37 -4.56 11.65
CA TYR A 253 -8.54 -3.97 11.02
C TYR A 253 -8.19 -3.00 9.89
N GLY A 254 -7.04 -2.31 10.00
CA GLY A 254 -6.54 -1.44 8.94
C GLY A 254 -6.25 -2.21 7.66
N HIS A 255 -5.57 -3.34 7.75
CA HIS A 255 -5.29 -4.19 6.59
C HIS A 255 -6.55 -4.89 6.05
N ASP A 256 -7.48 -5.26 6.92
CA ASP A 256 -8.74 -5.85 6.48
C ASP A 256 -9.52 -4.86 5.62
N ILE A 257 -9.72 -3.64 6.11
CA ILE A 257 -10.47 -2.64 5.35
C ILE A 257 -9.73 -2.20 4.07
N GLU A 258 -8.38 -2.12 4.09
CA GLU A 258 -7.54 -1.90 2.91
C GLU A 258 -7.73 -3.02 1.89
N GLY A 259 -7.68 -4.28 2.34
CA GLY A 259 -7.87 -5.44 1.48
C GLY A 259 -9.22 -5.49 0.76
N THR A 260 -10.27 -4.93 1.36
CA THR A 260 -11.60 -4.92 0.72
C THR A 260 -11.58 -4.19 -0.61
N TRP A 261 -11.01 -3.01 -0.67
CA TRP A 261 -10.99 -2.22 -1.89
C TRP A 261 -9.90 -2.67 -2.86
N LEU A 262 -8.72 -3.12 -2.38
CA LEU A 262 -7.67 -3.64 -3.25
C LEU A 262 -8.10 -4.92 -3.99
N MET A 263 -8.76 -5.85 -3.32
CA MET A 263 -9.29 -7.06 -3.97
C MET A 263 -10.42 -6.73 -4.95
N THR A 264 -11.29 -5.78 -4.60
CA THR A 264 -12.36 -5.31 -5.51
C THR A 264 -11.76 -4.67 -6.76
N GLU A 265 -10.83 -3.72 -6.60
CA GLU A 265 -10.14 -3.07 -7.72
C GLU A 265 -9.43 -4.09 -8.62
N THR A 266 -8.79 -5.08 -8.02
CA THR A 266 -8.09 -6.14 -8.77
C THR A 266 -9.06 -6.95 -9.63
N ALA A 267 -10.20 -7.36 -9.07
CA ALA A 267 -11.22 -8.09 -9.82
C ALA A 267 -11.79 -7.26 -10.98
N GLU A 268 -12.08 -5.98 -10.73
CA GLU A 268 -12.54 -5.03 -11.76
C GLU A 268 -11.51 -4.84 -12.87
N VAL A 269 -10.24 -4.68 -12.52
CA VAL A 269 -9.15 -4.50 -13.50
C VAL A 269 -8.89 -5.78 -14.30
N LEU A 270 -9.03 -6.95 -13.69
CA LEU A 270 -9.04 -8.23 -14.42
C LEU A 270 -10.17 -8.26 -15.45
N GLY A 271 -11.35 -7.76 -15.10
CA GLY A 271 -12.53 -7.77 -15.96
C GLY A 271 -13.06 -9.18 -16.20
N GLU A 272 -12.93 -10.06 -15.23
CA GLU A 272 -13.38 -11.45 -15.23
C GLU A 272 -14.53 -11.60 -14.26
N LYS A 273 -15.72 -11.86 -14.79
CA LYS A 273 -16.96 -11.88 -14.03
C LYS A 273 -16.95 -12.89 -12.88
N ASP A 274 -16.36 -14.06 -13.07
CA ASP A 274 -16.20 -15.09 -12.07
C ASP A 274 -15.33 -14.63 -10.89
N MET A 275 -14.30 -13.84 -11.16
CA MET A 275 -13.46 -13.26 -10.11
C MET A 275 -14.17 -12.14 -9.35
N GLU A 276 -14.96 -11.31 -10.04
CA GLU A 276 -15.81 -10.31 -9.39
C GLU A 276 -16.87 -10.97 -8.49
N GLU A 277 -17.56 -12.00 -8.99
CA GLU A 277 -18.57 -12.77 -8.24
C GLU A 277 -17.96 -13.53 -7.05
N LYS A 278 -16.69 -13.95 -7.13
CA LYS A 278 -15.97 -14.61 -6.03
C LYS A 278 -15.51 -13.62 -4.95
N SER A 279 -15.01 -12.44 -5.34
CA SER A 279 -14.41 -11.47 -4.43
C SER A 279 -15.44 -10.58 -3.71
N ALA A 280 -16.43 -10.07 -4.41
CA ALA A 280 -17.38 -9.09 -3.89
C ALA A 280 -18.06 -9.48 -2.58
N PRO A 281 -18.63 -10.70 -2.40
CA PRO A 281 -19.27 -11.05 -1.13
C PRO A 281 -18.28 -11.15 0.03
N LYS A 282 -17.03 -11.56 -0.21
CA LYS A 282 -15.99 -11.64 0.81
C LYS A 282 -15.53 -10.24 1.25
N CYS A 283 -15.32 -9.33 0.29
CA CYS A 283 -14.96 -7.94 0.57
C CYS A 283 -16.05 -7.22 1.35
N LEU A 284 -17.34 -7.41 1.00
CA LEU A 284 -18.46 -6.83 1.75
C LEU A 284 -18.61 -7.42 3.15
N ALA A 285 -18.41 -8.73 3.33
CA ALA A 285 -18.44 -9.36 4.64
C ALA A 285 -17.31 -8.84 5.55
N MET A 286 -16.09 -8.69 5.01
CA MET A 286 -14.97 -8.14 5.76
C MET A 286 -15.17 -6.66 6.11
N ALA A 287 -15.71 -5.84 5.20
CA ALA A 287 -16.06 -4.45 5.49
C ALA A 287 -17.15 -4.35 6.58
N ALA A 288 -18.13 -5.26 6.57
CA ALA A 288 -19.16 -5.31 7.61
C ALA A 288 -18.58 -5.71 8.97
N ALA A 289 -17.68 -6.70 9.02
CA ALA A 289 -16.99 -7.09 10.25
C ALA A 289 -16.15 -5.91 10.81
N CYS A 290 -15.38 -5.23 9.98
CA CYS A 290 -14.65 -4.04 10.38
C CYS A 290 -15.58 -2.94 10.95
N LEU A 291 -16.72 -2.68 10.31
CA LEU A 291 -17.68 -1.67 10.77
C LEU A 291 -18.27 -2.01 12.15
N GLU A 292 -18.55 -3.27 12.40
CA GLU A 292 -19.21 -3.72 13.63
C GLU A 292 -18.24 -3.89 14.80
N GLU A 293 -16.98 -4.24 14.53
CA GLU A 293 -16.01 -4.63 15.56
C GLU A 293 -15.00 -3.52 15.90
N SER A 294 -14.62 -2.67 14.94
CA SER A 294 -13.47 -1.79 15.09
C SER A 294 -13.77 -0.30 15.10
N ILE A 295 -14.97 0.11 14.69
CA ILE A 295 -15.32 1.54 14.62
C ILE A 295 -15.83 2.05 15.96
N LEU A 296 -15.18 3.09 16.46
CA LEU A 296 -15.56 3.75 17.70
C LEU A 296 -16.65 4.82 17.47
N PRO A 297 -17.32 5.29 18.55
CA PRO A 297 -18.38 6.29 18.45
C PRO A 297 -17.95 7.61 17.82
N ASP A 298 -16.66 7.95 17.85
CA ASP A 298 -16.08 9.14 17.20
C ASP A 298 -15.81 8.97 15.70
N GLY A 299 -15.96 7.76 15.17
CA GLY A 299 -15.73 7.41 13.76
C GLY A 299 -14.34 6.85 13.48
N SER A 300 -13.44 6.84 14.45
CA SER A 300 -12.11 6.25 14.29
C SER A 300 -12.14 4.72 14.31
N MET A 301 -11.18 4.11 13.61
CA MET A 301 -10.91 2.67 13.65
C MET A 301 -9.79 2.37 14.64
N ILE A 302 -9.97 1.36 15.49
CA ILE A 302 -8.89 0.82 16.34
C ILE A 302 -7.89 0.04 15.50
N TYR A 303 -6.66 -0.11 16.01
CA TYR A 303 -5.54 -0.66 15.25
C TYR A 303 -5.63 -2.18 15.08
N GLU A 304 -5.69 -2.92 16.21
CA GLU A 304 -5.57 -4.38 16.23
C GLU A 304 -6.36 -5.00 17.36
N TYR A 305 -6.70 -6.27 17.18
CA TYR A 305 -7.29 -7.12 18.21
C TYR A 305 -6.62 -8.49 18.24
N ASN A 306 -6.28 -8.96 19.45
CA ASN A 306 -5.81 -10.32 19.65
C ASN A 306 -6.93 -11.15 20.31
N PRO A 307 -7.58 -12.08 19.61
CA PRO A 307 -8.71 -12.85 20.15
C PRO A 307 -8.33 -13.85 21.24
N VAL A 308 -7.05 -14.26 21.34
CA VAL A 308 -6.58 -15.20 22.37
C VAL A 308 -6.36 -14.47 23.69
N THR A 309 -5.64 -13.35 23.67
CA THR A 309 -5.38 -12.54 24.87
C THR A 309 -6.50 -11.56 25.18
N ARG A 310 -7.40 -11.32 24.24
CA ARG A 310 -8.44 -10.28 24.25
C ARG A 310 -7.88 -8.87 24.39
N HIS A 311 -6.62 -8.69 23.98
CA HIS A 311 -6.01 -7.38 23.97
C HIS A 311 -6.52 -6.58 22.77
N ILE A 312 -6.91 -5.32 23.01
CA ILE A 312 -7.31 -4.36 21.99
C ILE A 312 -6.23 -3.27 21.94
N ASN A 313 -5.61 -3.08 20.79
CA ASN A 313 -4.74 -1.94 20.53
C ASN A 313 -5.58 -0.78 20.02
N THR A 314 -5.83 0.20 20.88
CA THR A 314 -6.68 1.36 20.58
C THR A 314 -5.93 2.52 19.92
N ASN A 315 -4.68 2.37 19.56
CA ASN A 315 -3.95 3.40 18.83
C ASN A 315 -4.67 3.73 17.49
N ARG A 316 -4.62 4.98 17.08
CA ARG A 316 -5.16 5.45 15.78
C ARG A 316 -3.99 5.83 14.90
N SER A 317 -3.56 4.90 14.07
CA SER A 317 -2.56 5.18 13.05
C SER A 317 -3.20 5.92 11.87
N TRP A 318 -2.53 6.90 11.34
CA TRP A 318 -2.97 7.73 10.22
C TRP A 318 -3.42 6.91 9.01
N TRP A 319 -2.65 5.89 8.64
CA TRP A 319 -2.94 5.07 7.47
C TRP A 319 -4.20 4.22 7.66
N VAL A 320 -4.43 3.70 8.88
CA VAL A 320 -5.64 2.95 9.21
C VAL A 320 -6.88 3.83 9.02
N GLN A 321 -6.81 5.10 9.44
CA GLN A 321 -7.93 6.03 9.27
C GLN A 321 -8.16 6.36 7.79
N ALA A 322 -7.09 6.56 7.01
CA ALA A 322 -7.19 6.77 5.56
C ALA A 322 -7.83 5.57 4.85
N GLU A 323 -7.37 4.34 5.16
CA GLU A 323 -7.92 3.11 4.59
C GLU A 323 -9.38 2.88 4.99
N THR A 324 -9.77 3.30 6.21
CA THR A 324 -11.15 3.26 6.66
C THR A 324 -12.08 4.08 5.76
N VAL A 325 -11.65 5.29 5.36
CA VAL A 325 -12.41 6.13 4.43
C VAL A 325 -12.57 5.44 3.08
N VAL A 326 -11.47 4.95 2.51
CA VAL A 326 -11.46 4.35 1.17
C VAL A 326 -12.25 3.05 1.12
N GLY A 327 -12.01 2.14 2.09
CA GLY A 327 -12.65 0.83 2.11
C GLY A 327 -14.16 0.91 2.35
N PHE A 328 -14.63 1.76 3.26
CA PHE A 328 -16.08 1.94 3.43
C PHE A 328 -16.73 2.67 2.25
N LEU A 329 -16.03 3.63 1.62
CA LEU A 329 -16.53 4.24 0.40
C LEU A 329 -16.69 3.19 -0.72
N ASN A 330 -15.71 2.31 -0.89
CA ASN A 330 -15.77 1.19 -1.82
C ASN A 330 -16.95 0.24 -1.49
N ALA A 331 -17.13 -0.14 -0.22
CA ALA A 331 -18.22 -1.00 0.21
C ALA A 331 -19.60 -0.37 -0.09
N TRP A 332 -19.74 0.94 0.08
CA TRP A 332 -20.94 1.68 -0.33
C TRP A 332 -21.15 1.65 -1.85
N GLN A 333 -20.11 1.85 -2.64
CA GLN A 333 -20.20 1.81 -4.10
C GLN A 333 -20.63 0.43 -4.61
N MET A 334 -20.17 -0.64 -3.96
CA MET A 334 -20.53 -2.02 -4.29
C MET A 334 -21.95 -2.40 -3.89
N SER A 335 -22.38 -2.00 -2.68
CA SER A 335 -23.62 -2.50 -2.07
C SER A 335 -24.80 -1.51 -2.15
N GLY A 336 -24.51 -0.22 -2.21
CA GLY A 336 -25.50 0.85 -2.03
C GLY A 336 -25.96 1.04 -0.57
N GLU A 337 -25.40 0.32 0.40
CA GLU A 337 -25.78 0.40 1.81
C GLU A 337 -25.28 1.70 2.45
N GLN A 338 -26.20 2.55 2.88
CA GLN A 338 -25.89 3.90 3.42
C GLN A 338 -24.97 3.86 4.64
N ARG A 339 -25.02 2.80 5.46
CA ARG A 339 -24.16 2.65 6.65
C ARG A 339 -22.67 2.76 6.33
N PHE A 340 -22.23 2.29 5.17
CA PHE A 340 -20.84 2.38 4.76
C PHE A 340 -20.43 3.81 4.34
N LEU A 341 -21.28 4.52 3.62
CA LEU A 341 -21.01 5.93 3.31
C LEU A 341 -21.00 6.79 4.58
N ASP A 342 -21.89 6.51 5.52
CA ASP A 342 -21.94 7.22 6.80
C ASP A 342 -20.67 6.98 7.63
N ALA A 343 -20.15 5.74 7.64
CA ALA A 343 -18.89 5.38 8.29
C ALA A 343 -17.68 6.04 7.62
N SER A 344 -17.64 6.03 6.28
CA SER A 344 -16.56 6.69 5.51
C SER A 344 -16.50 8.19 5.76
N LEU A 345 -17.67 8.88 5.74
CA LEU A 345 -17.72 10.31 6.04
C LEU A 345 -17.28 10.60 7.47
N LYS A 346 -17.77 9.83 8.43
CA LYS A 346 -17.44 10.03 9.84
C LYS A 346 -15.96 9.76 10.15
N ALA A 347 -15.34 8.79 9.47
CA ALA A 347 -13.91 8.55 9.55
C ALA A 347 -13.11 9.74 9.00
N PHE A 348 -13.56 10.37 7.90
CA PHE A 348 -12.88 11.55 7.39
C PHE A 348 -13.07 12.79 8.31
N GLU A 349 -14.24 12.95 8.91
CA GLU A 349 -14.48 13.98 9.93
C GLU A 349 -13.54 13.80 11.14
N TYR A 350 -13.29 12.54 11.56
CA TYR A 350 -12.29 12.23 12.59
C TYR A 350 -10.87 12.62 12.14
N ILE A 351 -10.51 12.31 10.90
CA ILE A 351 -9.21 12.69 10.33
C ILE A 351 -9.03 14.20 10.36
N ASP A 352 -9.99 14.96 9.87
CA ASP A 352 -9.94 16.41 9.82
C ASP A 352 -9.80 17.03 11.23
N LEU A 353 -10.48 16.47 12.23
CA LEU A 353 -10.48 17.02 13.58
C LEU A 353 -9.24 16.66 14.41
N PHE A 354 -8.63 15.47 14.19
CA PHE A 354 -7.64 14.93 15.11
C PHE A 354 -6.34 14.47 14.45
N VAL A 355 -6.38 14.04 13.18
CA VAL A 355 -5.21 13.49 12.50
C VAL A 355 -4.47 14.55 11.70
N VAL A 356 -5.17 15.48 11.07
CA VAL A 356 -4.59 16.62 10.34
C VAL A 356 -3.88 17.56 11.32
N ASP A 357 -2.64 17.92 11.02
CA ASP A 357 -1.91 18.96 11.76
C ASP A 357 -2.24 20.35 11.19
N HIS A 358 -3.31 20.97 11.70
CA HIS A 358 -3.75 22.28 11.25
C HIS A 358 -2.77 23.44 11.55
N GLU A 359 -1.68 23.18 12.29
CA GLU A 359 -0.66 24.20 12.60
C GLU A 359 0.47 24.21 11.57
N TYR A 360 0.96 22.99 11.19
CA TYR A 360 2.14 22.86 10.32
C TYR A 360 1.84 22.17 9.00
N GLY A 361 0.66 21.57 8.86
CA GLY A 361 0.27 20.76 7.72
C GLY A 361 0.67 19.28 7.88
N GLU A 362 0.22 18.45 6.94
CA GLU A 362 0.36 17.00 6.99
C GLU A 362 -0.43 16.36 8.16
N TRP A 363 -0.17 15.10 8.45
CA TRP A 363 -0.94 14.32 9.41
C TRP A 363 -0.05 13.79 10.54
N PHE A 364 -0.61 13.75 11.74
CA PHE A 364 0.04 13.03 12.85
C PHE A 364 0.09 11.53 12.56
N THR A 365 1.27 10.93 12.79
CA THR A 365 1.50 9.52 12.48
C THR A 365 0.65 8.58 13.34
N MET A 366 0.44 8.92 14.62
CA MET A 366 -0.29 8.09 15.58
C MET A 366 -0.91 8.96 16.67
N LEU A 367 -2.15 8.64 17.02
CA LEU A 367 -2.85 9.17 18.19
C LEU A 367 -3.11 8.04 19.18
N GLY A 368 -2.88 8.29 20.48
CA GLY A 368 -3.07 7.34 21.57
C GLY A 368 -4.50 7.29 22.12
#